data_46a516676fd2717aa3f853d82cdecf32
#
_entry.id   46a516676fd2717aa3f853d82cdecf32
#
_cell.length_a   1.000
_cell.length_b   1.000
_cell.length_c   1.000
_cell.angle_alpha   90.00
_cell.angle_beta   90.00
_cell.angle_gamma   90.00
#
_symmetry.space_group_name_H-M   'P 1'
#
loop_
_entity.id
_entity.type
_entity.pdbx_description
1 polymer ?
#
loop_
_entity_poly.entity_id
_entity_poly.type
_entity_poly.pdbx_seq_one_letter_code
_entity_poly.pdbx_strand_id
1 'polypeptide(L)'
;MMLSCIITAAQNTEIKPGPETIRLWPEGWPEKEYEARPTDFQRHILPKGYMDARLEVYRAARPNGICILECPGGGYTMLSDSHEGRQMAGWLNALGITFCVLEYRLPFGFSFVPFHDAEKAMEIIRGHAEEWGVKHIGVMGCSAAGHLASTLATHFTSELTRPDFQILLYPVITMEEEYTHMGSRENLLGSNPPAEIVDIFCNEKHVDAGTPPAMLILSADDPTVDPRNSIEYFYALRKAGVSVNMHIYPDGGHGYGIGDFFTYKRQWTGEVEKWLEQLF
;
A
#
# COMPACT_ATOMS: atom_id res chain seq x y z
N MET A 1 -7.38 -61.07 10.64
CA MET A 1 -7.82 -59.86 10.01
C MET A 1 -7.19 -58.69 10.77
N MET A 2 -6.00 -58.20 10.34
CA MET A 2 -5.32 -57.09 11.01
C MET A 2 -5.71 -55.79 10.28
N LEU A 3 -6.35 -54.89 11.02
CA LEU A 3 -6.63 -53.52 10.51
C LEU A 3 -5.35 -52.70 10.64
N SER A 4 -4.77 -52.31 9.50
CA SER A 4 -3.66 -51.38 9.43
C SER A 4 -4.21 -49.95 9.53
N CYS A 5 -3.94 -49.26 10.65
CA CYS A 5 -4.22 -47.85 10.83
C CYS A 5 -3.12 -47.05 10.06
N ILE A 6 -3.50 -46.43 8.96
CA ILE A 6 -2.65 -45.43 8.28
C ILE A 6 -2.77 -44.12 9.05
N ILE A 7 -1.75 -43.80 9.84
CA ILE A 7 -1.60 -42.46 10.44
C ILE A 7 -0.96 -41.57 9.37
N THR A 8 -1.78 -40.72 8.75
CA THR A 8 -1.28 -39.64 7.92
C THR A 8 -0.60 -38.59 8.82
N ALA A 9 0.71 -38.49 8.72
CA ALA A 9 1.47 -37.44 9.39
C ALA A 9 1.06 -36.08 8.78
N ALA A 10 0.37 -35.27 9.60
CA ALA A 10 0.21 -33.85 9.29
C ALA A 10 1.62 -33.24 9.27
N GLN A 11 2.02 -32.71 8.12
CA GLN A 11 3.25 -31.94 8.02
C GLN A 11 3.10 -30.69 8.90
N ASN A 12 3.78 -30.71 10.04
CA ASN A 12 4.00 -29.53 10.87
C ASN A 12 4.91 -28.60 10.06
N THR A 13 4.34 -27.67 9.32
CA THR A 13 5.08 -26.53 8.79
C THR A 13 5.42 -25.65 9.98
N GLU A 14 6.64 -25.77 10.51
CA GLU A 14 7.19 -24.80 11.46
C GLU A 14 7.14 -23.42 10.80
N ILE A 15 6.28 -22.55 11.34
CA ILE A 15 6.24 -21.13 10.96
C ILE A 15 7.57 -20.54 11.43
N LYS A 16 8.46 -20.22 10.50
CA LYS A 16 9.72 -19.54 10.82
C LYS A 16 9.39 -18.21 11.51
N PRO A 17 9.99 -17.91 12.66
CA PRO A 17 9.78 -16.63 13.31
C PRO A 17 10.42 -15.51 12.48
N GLY A 18 9.60 -14.60 11.95
CA GLY A 18 10.01 -13.44 11.17
C GLY A 18 9.33 -13.37 9.80
N PRO A 19 9.38 -12.22 9.12
CA PRO A 19 8.82 -12.10 7.78
C PRO A 19 9.62 -12.91 6.77
N GLU A 20 8.93 -13.53 5.84
CA GLU A 20 9.52 -14.03 4.61
C GLU A 20 9.81 -12.81 3.71
N THR A 21 10.95 -12.80 3.03
CA THR A 21 11.30 -11.72 2.09
C THR A 21 11.41 -12.26 0.68
N ILE A 22 10.63 -11.69 -0.23
CA ILE A 22 10.59 -12.07 -1.65
C ILE A 22 11.12 -10.89 -2.48
N ARG A 23 12.12 -11.13 -3.34
CA ARG A 23 12.57 -10.12 -4.32
C ARG A 23 11.59 -10.04 -5.47
N LEU A 24 11.16 -8.82 -5.85
CA LEU A 24 10.21 -8.64 -6.95
C LEU A 24 10.84 -8.97 -8.30
N TRP A 25 12.09 -8.60 -8.50
CA TRP A 25 12.80 -8.67 -9.78
C TRP A 25 14.09 -9.49 -9.69
N PRO A 26 14.03 -10.81 -9.44
CA PRO A 26 15.24 -11.63 -9.29
C PRO A 26 16.09 -11.71 -10.58
N GLU A 27 15.46 -11.54 -11.76
CA GLU A 27 16.13 -11.56 -13.08
C GLU A 27 16.54 -10.16 -13.57
N GLY A 28 16.33 -9.12 -12.74
CA GLY A 28 16.57 -7.72 -13.07
C GLY A 28 15.31 -6.95 -13.41
N TRP A 29 15.40 -5.64 -13.41
CA TRP A 29 14.26 -4.72 -13.58
C TRP A 29 13.81 -4.61 -15.04
N PRO A 30 12.51 -4.35 -15.28
CA PRO A 30 12.00 -4.14 -16.63
C PRO A 30 12.47 -2.81 -17.25
N GLU A 31 12.64 -1.76 -16.43
CA GLU A 31 13.05 -0.43 -16.87
C GLU A 31 14.57 -0.35 -17.03
N LYS A 32 15.06 -0.50 -18.26
CA LYS A 32 16.51 -0.48 -18.56
C LYS A 32 17.16 0.89 -18.38
N GLU A 33 16.38 1.95 -18.44
CA GLU A 33 16.84 3.35 -18.34
C GLU A 33 16.78 3.90 -16.90
N TYR A 34 16.25 3.13 -15.96
CA TYR A 34 16.15 3.53 -14.56
C TYR A 34 17.53 3.58 -13.92
N GLU A 35 17.97 4.78 -13.58
CA GLU A 35 19.17 5.02 -12.80
C GLU A 35 18.78 5.60 -11.44
N ALA A 36 18.90 4.83 -10.38
CA ALA A 36 18.75 5.37 -9.05
C ALA A 36 19.89 6.32 -8.70
N ARG A 37 19.55 7.54 -8.37
CA ARG A 37 20.49 8.59 -7.99
C ARG A 37 20.20 9.10 -6.59
N PRO A 38 20.44 8.28 -5.54
CA PRO A 38 20.18 8.71 -4.18
C PRO A 38 21.02 9.94 -3.83
N THR A 39 20.40 10.92 -3.17
CA THR A 39 21.11 12.02 -2.54
C THR A 39 22.01 11.51 -1.42
N ASP A 40 22.98 12.31 -0.95
CA ASP A 40 23.83 11.92 0.18
C ASP A 40 23.01 11.63 1.44
N PHE A 41 21.92 12.39 1.67
CA PHE A 41 20.98 12.13 2.76
C PHE A 41 20.31 10.76 2.61
N GLN A 42 19.78 10.45 1.44
CA GLN A 42 19.16 9.15 1.16
C GLN A 42 20.12 7.99 1.32
N ARG A 43 21.38 8.13 0.92
CA ARG A 43 22.43 7.10 1.09
C ARG A 43 22.69 6.74 2.56
N HIS A 44 22.41 7.66 3.47
CA HIS A 44 22.61 7.43 4.91
C HIS A 44 21.41 6.78 5.60
N ILE A 45 20.19 7.01 5.08
CA ILE A 45 18.93 6.53 5.69
C ILE A 45 18.36 5.29 5.01
N LEU A 46 18.71 5.03 3.74
CA LEU A 46 18.18 3.88 3.01
C LEU A 46 18.94 2.60 3.41
N PRO A 47 18.23 1.48 3.63
CA PRO A 47 18.85 0.18 3.90
C PRO A 47 19.76 -0.26 2.74
N LYS A 48 20.74 -1.10 3.04
CA LYS A 48 21.50 -1.75 1.96
C LYS A 48 20.55 -2.53 1.07
N GLY A 49 20.58 -2.25 -0.23
CA GLY A 49 19.75 -2.93 -1.23
C GLY A 49 18.37 -2.29 -1.47
N TYR A 50 18.15 -1.05 -1.05
CA TYR A 50 16.91 -0.30 -1.31
C TYR A 50 16.56 -0.18 -2.81
N MET A 51 17.49 -0.51 -3.69
CA MET A 51 17.31 -0.63 -5.13
C MET A 51 16.66 -1.96 -5.54
N ASP A 52 16.62 -2.93 -4.63
CA ASP A 52 15.98 -4.21 -4.83
C ASP A 52 14.57 -4.16 -4.25
N ALA A 53 13.57 -3.87 -5.07
CA ALA A 53 12.19 -3.95 -4.63
C ALA A 53 11.88 -5.31 -4.00
N ARG A 54 11.28 -5.30 -2.81
CA ARG A 54 11.05 -6.49 -1.98
C ARG A 54 9.67 -6.48 -1.38
N LEU A 55 9.17 -7.67 -1.15
CA LEU A 55 7.95 -7.91 -0.40
C LEU A 55 8.30 -8.62 0.89
N GLU A 56 8.07 -7.98 2.03
CA GLU A 56 8.11 -8.63 3.34
C GLU A 56 6.74 -9.23 3.66
N VAL A 57 6.66 -10.52 3.88
CA VAL A 57 5.41 -11.25 4.06
C VAL A 57 5.26 -11.69 5.51
N TYR A 58 4.23 -11.20 6.16
CA TYR A 58 3.80 -11.54 7.51
C TYR A 58 2.55 -12.41 7.42
N ARG A 59 2.75 -13.73 7.33
CA ARG A 59 1.64 -14.69 7.18
C ARG A 59 0.84 -14.82 8.48
N ALA A 60 -0.49 -14.74 8.37
CA ALA A 60 -1.36 -15.01 9.50
C ALA A 60 -1.33 -16.52 9.85
N ALA A 61 -1.19 -16.84 11.14
CA ALA A 61 -1.20 -18.23 11.60
C ALA A 61 -2.55 -18.94 11.35
N ARG A 62 -3.62 -18.18 11.27
CA ARG A 62 -4.99 -18.64 10.94
C ARG A 62 -5.58 -17.66 9.93
N PRO A 63 -5.31 -17.84 8.62
CA PRO A 63 -5.77 -16.89 7.60
C PRO A 63 -7.29 -16.83 7.52
N ASN A 64 -7.84 -15.61 7.46
CA ASN A 64 -9.27 -15.36 7.28
C ASN A 64 -9.65 -15.17 5.79
N GLY A 65 -8.70 -15.28 4.88
CA GLY A 65 -8.89 -15.07 3.44
C GLY A 65 -8.48 -13.71 2.94
N ILE A 66 -8.10 -12.77 3.80
CA ILE A 66 -7.71 -11.40 3.43
C ILE A 66 -6.18 -11.27 3.46
N CYS A 67 -5.63 -10.61 2.44
CA CYS A 67 -4.28 -10.10 2.41
C CYS A 67 -4.29 -8.59 2.18
N ILE A 68 -3.40 -7.85 2.83
CA ILE A 68 -3.19 -6.42 2.59
C ILE A 68 -1.76 -6.20 2.13
N LEU A 69 -1.61 -5.59 0.95
CA LEU A 69 -0.36 -5.05 0.44
C LEU A 69 -0.20 -3.62 0.95
N GLU A 70 0.70 -3.40 1.89
CA GLU A 70 1.02 -2.09 2.41
C GLU A 70 2.14 -1.44 1.62
N CYS A 71 1.92 -0.19 1.22
CA CYS A 71 2.89 0.70 0.62
C CYS A 71 3.25 1.80 1.63
N PRO A 72 4.43 1.76 2.26
CA PRO A 72 4.83 2.77 3.25
C PRO A 72 5.06 4.14 2.63
N GLY A 73 4.66 5.21 3.33
CA GLY A 73 4.89 6.59 2.91
C GLY A 73 6.36 7.00 2.94
N GLY A 74 6.61 8.31 2.90
CA GLY A 74 7.96 8.89 2.94
C GLY A 74 8.26 9.85 1.79
N GLY A 75 7.23 10.50 1.22
CA GLY A 75 7.37 11.55 0.21
C GLY A 75 8.01 11.10 -1.11
N TYR A 76 8.03 9.80 -1.40
CA TYR A 76 8.79 9.20 -2.50
C TYR A 76 10.31 9.44 -2.43
N THR A 77 10.82 9.88 -1.28
CA THR A 77 12.24 10.11 -1.02
C THR A 77 12.85 9.10 -0.06
N MET A 78 12.00 8.40 0.69
CA MET A 78 12.35 7.33 1.63
C MET A 78 11.14 6.42 1.83
N LEU A 79 11.30 5.36 2.63
CA LEU A 79 10.21 4.49 3.07
C LEU A 79 10.04 4.58 4.58
N SER A 80 8.87 5.00 5.06
CA SER A 80 8.48 5.03 6.48
C SER A 80 8.01 3.66 6.96
N ASP A 81 8.75 2.61 6.66
CA ASP A 81 8.39 1.21 6.77
C ASP A 81 8.20 0.67 8.20
N SER A 82 8.45 1.48 9.22
CA SER A 82 8.26 1.13 10.63
C SER A 82 6.78 1.26 11.03
N HIS A 83 6.32 2.45 11.38
CA HIS A 83 4.96 2.71 11.87
C HIS A 83 3.90 2.80 10.74
N GLU A 84 4.33 3.02 9.51
CA GLU A 84 3.53 2.91 8.29
C GLU A 84 3.77 1.59 7.55
N GLY A 85 4.22 0.54 8.24
CA GLY A 85 4.52 -0.76 7.66
C GLY A 85 4.62 -1.85 8.72
N ARG A 86 5.82 -2.33 9.01
CA ARG A 86 6.09 -3.54 9.84
C ARG A 86 5.35 -3.58 11.17
N GLN A 87 5.16 -2.44 11.84
CA GLN A 87 4.47 -2.38 13.13
C GLN A 87 2.97 -2.70 13.04
N MET A 88 2.36 -2.62 11.86
CA MET A 88 0.95 -3.01 11.64
C MET A 88 0.77 -4.52 11.59
N ALA A 89 1.83 -5.29 11.30
CA ALA A 89 1.76 -6.74 11.11
C ALA A 89 1.14 -7.48 12.30
N GLY A 90 1.52 -7.11 13.53
CA GLY A 90 0.98 -7.74 14.74
C GLY A 90 -0.53 -7.55 14.90
N TRP A 91 -1.04 -6.36 14.61
CA TRP A 91 -2.46 -6.06 14.63
C TRP A 91 -3.21 -6.86 13.56
N LEU A 92 -2.80 -6.78 12.31
CA LEU A 92 -3.49 -7.43 11.19
C LEU A 92 -3.42 -8.97 11.27
N ASN A 93 -2.26 -9.53 11.65
CA ASN A 93 -2.14 -10.98 11.83
C ASN A 93 -3.02 -11.51 12.98
N ALA A 94 -3.26 -10.71 14.05
CA ALA A 94 -4.18 -11.08 15.12
C ALA A 94 -5.63 -11.23 14.62
N LEU A 95 -6.00 -10.51 13.54
CA LEU A 95 -7.29 -10.61 12.86
C LEU A 95 -7.35 -11.75 11.82
N GLY A 96 -6.25 -12.48 11.62
CA GLY A 96 -6.16 -13.51 10.59
C GLY A 96 -5.82 -12.95 9.18
N ILE A 97 -5.45 -11.69 9.07
CA ILE A 97 -5.09 -11.04 7.80
C ILE A 97 -3.61 -11.28 7.53
N THR A 98 -3.27 -11.84 6.36
CA THR A 98 -1.89 -11.87 5.88
C THR A 98 -1.49 -10.45 5.47
N PHE A 99 -0.33 -10.00 5.92
CA PHE A 99 0.13 -8.64 5.70
C PHE A 99 1.45 -8.63 4.96
N CYS A 100 1.53 -7.86 3.91
CA CYS A 100 2.71 -7.74 3.06
C CYS A 100 3.16 -6.28 3.04
N VAL A 101 4.43 -6.00 3.30
CA VAL A 101 5.01 -4.65 3.22
C VAL A 101 5.86 -4.57 1.97
N LEU A 102 5.56 -3.62 1.09
CA LEU A 102 6.29 -3.39 -0.14
C LEU A 102 7.44 -2.41 0.09
N GLU A 103 8.66 -2.87 -0.01
CA GLU A 103 9.82 -2.01 -0.16
C GLU A 103 9.99 -1.68 -1.66
N TYR A 104 9.21 -0.70 -2.14
CA TYR A 104 9.24 -0.29 -3.54
C TYR A 104 10.47 0.58 -3.85
N ARG A 105 10.94 0.55 -5.10
CA ARG A 105 12.00 1.43 -5.59
C ARG A 105 11.54 2.88 -5.60
N LEU A 106 12.39 3.78 -5.13
CA LEU A 106 12.11 5.21 -5.18
C LEU A 106 12.16 5.71 -6.63
N PRO A 107 11.23 6.61 -7.03
CA PRO A 107 11.05 6.96 -8.43
C PRO A 107 12.17 7.81 -9.04
N PHE A 108 12.75 8.75 -8.33
CA PHE A 108 13.76 9.70 -8.87
C PHE A 108 13.34 10.36 -10.19
N GLY A 109 12.04 10.67 -10.34
CA GLY A 109 11.44 11.20 -11.56
C GLY A 109 10.97 10.16 -12.59
N PHE A 110 11.24 8.87 -12.36
CA PHE A 110 10.71 7.75 -13.17
C PHE A 110 9.39 7.26 -12.57
N SER A 111 8.33 8.00 -12.85
CA SER A 111 7.03 7.90 -12.16
C SER A 111 6.39 6.50 -12.16
N PHE A 112 6.62 5.70 -13.20
CA PHE A 112 6.08 4.35 -13.31
C PHE A 112 6.84 3.29 -12.51
N VAL A 113 8.05 3.57 -12.02
CA VAL A 113 8.87 2.57 -11.31
C VAL A 113 8.19 2.04 -10.05
N PRO A 114 7.73 2.87 -9.09
CA PRO A 114 7.01 2.35 -7.92
C PRO A 114 5.67 1.69 -8.27
N PHE A 115 5.01 2.14 -9.33
CA PHE A 115 3.77 1.53 -9.81
C PHE A 115 3.99 0.10 -10.34
N HIS A 116 5.02 -0.12 -11.17
CA HIS A 116 5.38 -1.47 -11.63
C HIS A 116 5.77 -2.39 -10.49
N ASP A 117 6.44 -1.86 -9.45
CA ASP A 117 6.74 -2.65 -8.25
C ASP A 117 5.48 -3.05 -7.49
N ALA A 118 4.49 -2.15 -7.39
CA ALA A 118 3.21 -2.45 -6.76
C ALA A 118 2.40 -3.49 -7.56
N GLU A 119 2.34 -3.38 -8.89
CA GLU A 119 1.73 -4.40 -9.73
C GLU A 119 2.43 -5.76 -9.58
N LYS A 120 3.77 -5.76 -9.59
CA LYS A 120 4.55 -6.99 -9.42
C LYS A 120 4.31 -7.65 -8.05
N ALA A 121 4.20 -6.86 -7.00
CA ALA A 121 3.84 -7.36 -5.68
C ALA A 121 2.44 -8.00 -5.67
N MET A 122 1.44 -7.39 -6.33
CA MET A 122 0.10 -7.99 -6.50
C MET A 122 0.16 -9.33 -7.22
N GLU A 123 0.90 -9.43 -8.34
CA GLU A 123 1.09 -10.68 -9.07
C GLU A 123 1.69 -11.78 -8.17
N ILE A 124 2.71 -11.43 -7.38
CA ILE A 124 3.37 -12.36 -6.45
C ILE A 124 2.37 -12.84 -5.40
N ILE A 125 1.61 -11.94 -4.77
CA ILE A 125 0.61 -12.31 -3.77
C ILE A 125 -0.48 -13.20 -4.39
N ARG A 126 -0.99 -12.86 -5.57
CA ARG A 126 -1.97 -13.68 -6.32
C ARG A 126 -1.40 -15.07 -6.63
N GLY A 127 -0.12 -15.16 -7.01
CA GLY A 127 0.57 -16.43 -7.29
C GLY A 127 0.70 -17.34 -6.05
N HIS A 128 0.77 -16.77 -4.86
CA HIS A 128 0.83 -17.49 -3.59
C HIS A 128 -0.52 -17.60 -2.87
N ALA A 129 -1.61 -17.14 -3.47
CA ALA A 129 -2.91 -17.01 -2.79
C ALA A 129 -3.42 -18.33 -2.20
N GLU A 130 -3.31 -19.44 -2.92
CA GLU A 130 -3.71 -20.77 -2.43
C GLU A 130 -2.86 -21.20 -1.24
N GLU A 131 -1.52 -21.09 -1.34
CA GLU A 131 -0.59 -21.46 -0.27
C GLU A 131 -0.81 -20.64 1.01
N TRP A 132 -1.10 -19.34 0.85
CA TRP A 132 -1.28 -18.43 1.98
C TRP A 132 -2.72 -18.37 2.50
N GLY A 133 -3.65 -19.09 1.86
CA GLY A 133 -5.06 -19.10 2.23
C GLY A 133 -5.75 -17.77 1.97
N VAL A 134 -5.31 -17.03 0.93
CA VAL A 134 -5.80 -15.70 0.53
C VAL A 134 -6.86 -15.82 -0.55
N LYS A 135 -7.92 -15.02 -0.44
CA LYS A 135 -9.01 -14.89 -1.41
C LYS A 135 -9.17 -13.46 -1.91
N HIS A 136 -8.95 -12.50 -1.02
CA HIS A 136 -9.11 -11.06 -1.28
C HIS A 136 -7.81 -10.35 -0.97
N ILE A 137 -7.37 -9.49 -1.88
CA ILE A 137 -6.13 -8.72 -1.73
C ILE A 137 -6.46 -7.25 -1.83
N GLY A 138 -6.30 -6.53 -0.71
CA GLY A 138 -6.38 -5.08 -0.69
C GLY A 138 -5.03 -4.42 -0.80
N VAL A 139 -5.03 -3.16 -1.24
CA VAL A 139 -3.87 -2.29 -1.12
C VAL A 139 -4.09 -1.29 0.01
N MET A 140 -3.06 -1.04 0.80
CA MET A 140 -3.02 0.00 1.81
C MET A 140 -1.87 0.95 1.51
N GLY A 141 -2.05 2.23 1.74
CA GLY A 141 -0.97 3.19 1.52
C GLY A 141 -1.10 4.43 2.39
N CYS A 142 0.06 4.91 2.86
CA CYS A 142 0.17 6.07 3.74
C CYS A 142 0.83 7.25 3.01
N SER A 143 0.30 8.48 3.19
CA SER A 143 0.96 9.69 2.69
C SER A 143 1.25 9.63 1.18
N ALA A 144 2.50 9.81 0.75
CA ALA A 144 2.92 9.65 -0.64
C ALA A 144 2.58 8.26 -1.22
N ALA A 145 2.63 7.21 -0.42
CA ALA A 145 2.24 5.89 -0.88
C ALA A 145 0.72 5.65 -0.84
N GLY A 146 -0.06 6.53 -0.22
CA GLY A 146 -1.49 6.64 -0.50
C GLY A 146 -1.74 6.99 -1.97
N HIS A 147 -0.86 7.82 -2.57
CA HIS A 147 -0.85 8.05 -4.00
C HIS A 147 -0.52 6.77 -4.78
N LEU A 148 0.52 6.03 -4.41
CA LEU A 148 0.87 4.77 -5.06
C LEU A 148 -0.27 3.74 -4.98
N ALA A 149 -0.89 3.60 -3.81
CA ALA A 149 -2.02 2.69 -3.60
C ALA A 149 -3.25 3.09 -4.44
N SER A 150 -3.59 4.38 -4.48
CA SER A 150 -4.67 4.88 -5.32
C SER A 150 -4.33 4.82 -6.82
N THR A 151 -3.05 4.98 -7.21
CA THR A 151 -2.62 4.73 -8.60
C THR A 151 -2.85 3.27 -8.98
N LEU A 152 -2.45 2.32 -8.12
CA LEU A 152 -2.71 0.91 -8.36
C LEU A 152 -4.21 0.61 -8.46
N ALA A 153 -5.04 1.29 -7.67
CA ALA A 153 -6.49 1.11 -7.66
C ALA A 153 -7.22 1.72 -8.88
N THR A 154 -6.60 2.69 -9.56
CA THR A 154 -7.20 3.39 -10.72
C THR A 154 -6.56 3.04 -12.07
N HIS A 155 -5.33 2.50 -12.05
CA HIS A 155 -4.53 2.24 -13.26
C HIS A 155 -4.07 0.78 -13.40
N PHE A 156 -4.64 -0.15 -12.61
CA PHE A 156 -4.29 -1.57 -12.74
C PHE A 156 -4.38 -2.04 -14.20
N THR A 157 -3.41 -2.85 -14.63
CA THR A 157 -3.32 -3.28 -16.04
C THR A 157 -4.01 -4.62 -16.31
N SER A 158 -4.38 -5.34 -15.25
CA SER A 158 -5.03 -6.66 -15.37
C SER A 158 -5.79 -7.02 -14.10
N GLU A 159 -6.63 -8.05 -14.16
CA GLU A 159 -7.27 -8.63 -12.96
C GLU A 159 -6.28 -9.18 -11.93
N LEU A 160 -5.05 -9.54 -12.36
CA LEU A 160 -4.01 -10.01 -11.44
C LEU A 160 -3.44 -8.87 -10.59
N THR A 161 -3.41 -7.66 -11.15
CA THR A 161 -2.86 -6.46 -10.50
C THR A 161 -3.93 -5.59 -9.86
N ARG A 162 -5.23 -5.85 -10.15
CA ARG A 162 -6.35 -5.12 -9.56
C ARG A 162 -6.50 -5.48 -8.06
N PRO A 163 -6.47 -4.50 -7.14
CA PRO A 163 -6.81 -4.76 -5.75
C PRO A 163 -8.33 -4.96 -5.57
N ASP A 164 -8.73 -5.75 -4.56
CA ASP A 164 -10.14 -5.98 -4.25
C ASP A 164 -10.73 -4.84 -3.38
N PHE A 165 -9.88 -4.08 -2.69
CA PHE A 165 -10.22 -2.89 -1.90
C PHE A 165 -8.99 -2.02 -1.66
N GLN A 166 -9.18 -0.78 -1.20
CA GLN A 166 -8.09 0.14 -0.87
C GLN A 166 -8.32 0.84 0.47
N ILE A 167 -7.25 0.98 1.27
CA ILE A 167 -7.23 1.70 2.54
C ILE A 167 -6.16 2.79 2.44
N LEU A 168 -6.55 4.05 2.58
CA LEU A 168 -5.67 5.19 2.35
C LEU A 168 -5.59 6.06 3.61
N LEU A 169 -4.39 6.16 4.18
CA LEU A 169 -4.12 6.96 5.37
C LEU A 169 -3.49 8.30 4.96
N TYR A 170 -4.16 9.40 5.27
CA TYR A 170 -3.72 10.79 4.95
C TYR A 170 -3.04 10.88 3.57
N PRO A 171 -3.71 10.35 2.51
CA PRO A 171 -3.07 10.11 1.24
C PRO A 171 -2.79 11.39 0.45
N VAL A 172 -1.64 11.44 -0.23
CA VAL A 172 -1.52 12.23 -1.45
C VAL A 172 -2.36 11.54 -2.52
N ILE A 173 -3.11 12.28 -3.32
CA ILE A 173 -3.98 11.77 -4.40
C ILE A 173 -3.71 12.49 -5.72
N THR A 174 -3.70 13.82 -5.68
CA THR A 174 -3.48 14.65 -6.86
C THR A 174 -2.01 14.98 -7.06
N MET A 175 -1.65 15.29 -8.31
CA MET A 175 -0.37 15.91 -8.67
C MET A 175 -0.56 17.36 -9.15
N GLU A 176 -1.78 17.93 -9.03
CA GLU A 176 -2.02 19.34 -9.29
C GLU A 176 -1.36 20.23 -8.23
N GLU A 177 -0.63 21.28 -8.65
CA GLU A 177 0.16 22.13 -7.75
C GLU A 177 -0.68 22.85 -6.68
N GLU A 178 -1.97 23.04 -6.93
CA GLU A 178 -2.86 23.81 -6.05
C GLU A 178 -2.94 23.25 -4.63
N TYR A 179 -2.96 21.90 -4.48
CA TYR A 179 -3.13 21.24 -3.18
C TYR A 179 -2.41 19.89 -3.03
N THR A 180 -1.51 19.56 -3.96
CA THR A 180 -0.65 18.37 -3.81
C THR A 180 0.41 18.59 -2.73
N HIS A 181 0.99 17.50 -2.23
CA HIS A 181 2.26 17.56 -1.52
C HIS A 181 3.41 17.72 -2.52
N MET A 182 3.94 18.94 -2.65
CA MET A 182 4.95 19.28 -3.67
C MET A 182 6.18 18.39 -3.64
N GLY A 183 6.67 18.00 -2.45
CA GLY A 183 7.80 17.08 -2.34
C GLY A 183 7.54 15.71 -2.97
N SER A 184 6.33 15.15 -2.79
CA SER A 184 5.93 13.89 -3.44
C SER A 184 5.83 14.05 -4.95
N ARG A 185 5.25 15.16 -5.42
CA ARG A 185 5.13 15.46 -6.85
C ARG A 185 6.50 15.55 -7.52
N GLU A 186 7.42 16.32 -6.97
CA GLU A 186 8.75 16.51 -7.52
C GLU A 186 9.58 15.21 -7.53
N ASN A 187 9.50 14.42 -6.45
CA ASN A 187 10.21 13.14 -6.37
C ASN A 187 9.64 12.11 -7.36
N LEU A 188 8.32 12.09 -7.56
CA LEU A 188 7.66 11.16 -8.47
C LEU A 188 7.82 11.56 -9.94
N LEU A 189 7.53 12.83 -10.27
CA LEU A 189 7.39 13.31 -11.64
C LEU A 189 8.60 14.10 -12.14
N GLY A 190 9.52 14.48 -11.26
CA GLY A 190 10.58 15.44 -11.55
C GLY A 190 10.12 16.90 -11.38
N SER A 191 11.04 17.85 -11.55
CA SER A 191 10.81 19.29 -11.27
C SER A 191 9.93 20.01 -12.30
N ASN A 192 9.89 19.52 -13.54
CA ASN A 192 9.12 20.12 -14.64
C ASN A 192 8.43 19.02 -15.46
N PRO A 193 7.46 18.31 -14.91
CA PRO A 193 6.78 17.23 -15.62
C PRO A 193 5.89 17.80 -16.74
N PRO A 194 5.76 17.09 -17.88
CA PRO A 194 4.75 17.39 -18.88
C PRO A 194 3.33 17.35 -18.28
N ALA A 195 2.43 18.22 -18.77
CA ALA A 195 1.05 18.28 -18.25
C ALA A 195 0.30 16.93 -18.36
N GLU A 196 0.57 16.19 -19.42
CA GLU A 196 -0.01 14.86 -19.65
C GLU A 196 0.42 13.86 -18.57
N ILE A 197 1.66 13.94 -18.10
CA ILE A 197 2.16 13.09 -17.01
C ILE A 197 1.54 13.51 -15.69
N VAL A 198 1.39 14.81 -15.43
CA VAL A 198 0.67 15.29 -14.24
C VAL A 198 -0.76 14.78 -14.23
N ASP A 199 -1.47 14.87 -15.37
CA ASP A 199 -2.85 14.42 -15.50
C ASP A 199 -2.99 12.91 -15.22
N ILE A 200 -2.12 12.06 -15.78
CA ILE A 200 -2.11 10.61 -15.54
C ILE A 200 -2.01 10.29 -14.04
N PHE A 201 -1.22 11.05 -13.29
CA PHE A 201 -1.00 10.81 -11.87
C PHE A 201 -1.91 11.64 -10.94
N CYS A 202 -2.95 12.28 -11.46
CA CYS A 202 -4.05 12.85 -10.68
C CYS A 202 -5.16 11.80 -10.51
N ASN A 203 -5.00 10.92 -9.52
CA ASN A 203 -5.82 9.70 -9.38
C ASN A 203 -7.32 9.98 -9.24
N GLU A 204 -7.72 11.13 -8.70
CA GLU A 204 -9.12 11.56 -8.63
C GLU A 204 -9.78 11.72 -10.02
N LYS A 205 -8.98 11.95 -11.07
CA LYS A 205 -9.48 12.07 -12.44
C LYS A 205 -9.68 10.73 -13.15
N HIS A 206 -9.06 9.67 -12.64
CA HIS A 206 -9.04 8.34 -13.26
C HIS A 206 -9.91 7.31 -12.52
N VAL A 207 -10.73 7.77 -11.59
CA VAL A 207 -11.72 6.92 -10.92
C VAL A 207 -12.84 6.57 -11.90
N ASP A 208 -13.14 5.28 -11.99
CA ASP A 208 -14.25 4.74 -12.76
C ASP A 208 -15.04 3.68 -11.97
N ALA A 209 -16.03 3.05 -12.60
CA ALA A 209 -16.84 2.01 -11.97
C ALA A 209 -16.07 0.71 -11.64
N GLY A 210 -14.88 0.51 -12.22
CA GLY A 210 -13.99 -0.63 -11.96
C GLY A 210 -13.05 -0.38 -10.77
N THR A 211 -12.94 0.87 -10.31
CA THR A 211 -12.14 1.23 -9.13
C THR A 211 -12.68 0.52 -7.88
N PRO A 212 -11.83 -0.15 -7.08
CA PRO A 212 -12.27 -0.92 -5.92
C PRO A 212 -12.79 -0.04 -4.78
N PRO A 213 -13.63 -0.61 -3.88
CA PRO A 213 -14.09 0.06 -2.67
C PRO A 213 -12.95 0.67 -1.87
N ALA A 214 -13.18 1.83 -1.25
CA ALA A 214 -12.16 2.61 -0.57
C ALA A 214 -12.54 2.97 0.87
N MET A 215 -11.52 3.02 1.76
CA MET A 215 -11.58 3.67 3.04
C MET A 215 -10.49 4.75 3.14
N LEU A 216 -10.89 5.98 3.46
CA LEU A 216 -10.02 7.13 3.64
C LEU A 216 -9.96 7.52 5.12
N ILE A 217 -8.76 7.70 5.66
CA ILE A 217 -8.52 8.03 7.06
C ILE A 217 -7.52 9.19 7.13
N LEU A 218 -7.90 10.31 7.74
CA LEU A 218 -7.07 11.49 7.77
C LEU A 218 -7.37 12.37 8.99
N SER A 219 -6.52 13.37 9.25
CA SER A 219 -6.73 14.42 10.23
C SER A 219 -7.08 15.74 9.55
N ALA A 220 -7.97 16.53 10.16
CA ALA A 220 -8.38 17.82 9.60
C ALA A 220 -7.29 18.89 9.70
N ASP A 221 -6.35 18.73 10.64
CA ASP A 221 -5.26 19.63 10.95
C ASP A 221 -3.92 19.22 10.29
N ASP A 222 -3.96 18.34 9.28
CA ASP A 222 -2.75 17.86 8.57
C ASP A 222 -2.02 19.03 7.89
N PRO A 223 -0.78 19.38 8.33
CA PRO A 223 -0.02 20.49 7.77
C PRO A 223 0.83 20.10 6.57
N THR A 224 0.86 18.81 6.21
CA THR A 224 1.75 18.25 5.20
C THR A 224 1.01 17.89 3.92
N VAL A 225 -0.10 17.16 4.06
CA VAL A 225 -0.97 16.77 2.95
C VAL A 225 -2.34 17.39 3.16
N ASP A 226 -2.72 18.32 2.29
CA ASP A 226 -4.02 19.00 2.37
C ASP A 226 -5.14 17.94 2.36
N PRO A 227 -6.05 17.95 3.37
CA PRO A 227 -7.23 17.08 3.43
C PRO A 227 -8.08 17.08 2.15
N ARG A 228 -7.98 18.12 1.33
CA ARG A 228 -8.62 18.22 0.03
C ARG A 228 -8.27 17.04 -0.89
N ASN A 229 -7.06 16.49 -0.81
CA ASN A 229 -6.70 15.26 -1.54
C ASN A 229 -7.72 14.14 -1.31
N SER A 230 -8.00 13.83 -0.06
CA SER A 230 -8.97 12.80 0.30
C SER A 230 -10.41 13.18 -0.05
N ILE A 231 -10.78 14.44 0.12
CA ILE A 231 -12.14 14.96 -0.13
C ILE A 231 -12.48 14.86 -1.62
N GLU A 232 -11.58 15.31 -2.51
CA GLU A 232 -11.80 15.25 -3.96
C GLU A 232 -11.83 13.79 -4.46
N TYR A 233 -10.97 12.92 -3.92
CA TYR A 233 -11.01 11.49 -4.24
C TYR A 233 -12.31 10.82 -3.78
N PHE A 234 -12.79 11.16 -2.57
CA PHE A 234 -14.08 10.71 -2.08
C PHE A 234 -15.22 11.11 -3.04
N TYR A 235 -15.25 12.35 -3.52
CA TYR A 235 -16.26 12.80 -4.47
C TYR A 235 -16.14 12.07 -5.82
N ALA A 236 -14.94 11.84 -6.32
CA ALA A 236 -14.71 11.08 -7.55
C ALA A 236 -15.25 9.64 -7.43
N LEU A 237 -14.92 8.94 -6.34
CA LEU A 237 -15.42 7.59 -6.05
C LEU A 237 -16.95 7.55 -5.96
N ARG A 238 -17.55 8.49 -5.22
CA ARG A 238 -19.02 8.60 -5.12
C ARG A 238 -19.68 8.85 -6.46
N LYS A 239 -19.10 9.70 -7.30
CA LYS A 239 -19.61 10.00 -8.66
C LYS A 239 -19.55 8.79 -9.57
N ALA A 240 -18.51 7.95 -9.44
CA ALA A 240 -18.36 6.71 -10.19
C ALA A 240 -19.23 5.55 -9.64
N GLY A 241 -19.95 5.74 -8.53
CA GLY A 241 -20.76 4.70 -7.90
C GLY A 241 -19.97 3.71 -7.05
N VAL A 242 -18.70 4.01 -6.76
CA VAL A 242 -17.83 3.19 -5.92
C VAL A 242 -18.16 3.38 -4.45
N SER A 243 -18.20 2.29 -3.68
CA SER A 243 -18.38 2.34 -2.23
C SER A 243 -17.18 2.98 -1.56
N VAL A 244 -17.40 4.00 -0.75
CA VAL A 244 -16.33 4.71 -0.05
C VAL A 244 -16.75 5.13 1.35
N ASN A 245 -15.85 4.89 2.32
CA ASN A 245 -15.94 5.40 3.68
C ASN A 245 -14.82 6.43 3.89
N MET A 246 -15.10 7.51 4.63
CA MET A 246 -14.10 8.51 4.97
C MET A 246 -14.25 8.92 6.44
N HIS A 247 -13.13 8.89 7.17
CA HIS A 247 -13.04 9.27 8.57
C HIS A 247 -12.04 10.42 8.71
N ILE A 248 -12.54 11.58 9.12
CA ILE A 248 -11.72 12.78 9.36
C ILE A 248 -11.70 13.04 10.86
N TYR A 249 -10.52 12.89 11.47
CA TYR A 249 -10.30 13.21 12.88
C TYR A 249 -9.96 14.68 13.04
N PRO A 250 -10.39 15.33 14.14
CA PRO A 250 -10.23 16.77 14.30
C PRO A 250 -8.76 17.21 14.38
N ASP A 251 -7.91 16.37 14.95
CA ASP A 251 -6.48 16.62 15.14
C ASP A 251 -5.66 15.33 14.99
N GLY A 252 -4.34 15.47 14.90
CA GLY A 252 -3.40 14.36 14.78
C GLY A 252 -2.28 14.61 13.76
N GLY A 253 -2.41 15.67 12.96
CA GLY A 253 -1.40 16.03 11.97
C GLY A 253 -1.21 14.96 10.91
N HIS A 254 0.05 14.71 10.55
CA HIS A 254 0.46 13.81 9.48
C HIS A 254 1.35 12.69 9.98
N GLY A 255 1.36 11.54 9.26
CA GLY A 255 2.36 10.50 9.44
C GLY A 255 2.21 9.68 10.71
N TYR A 256 1.00 9.54 11.26
CA TYR A 256 0.82 8.82 12.52
C TYR A 256 0.83 7.29 12.35
N GLY A 257 0.46 6.74 11.20
CA GLY A 257 0.40 5.30 10.97
C GLY A 257 -0.27 4.54 12.12
N ILE A 258 0.39 3.47 12.58
CA ILE A 258 -0.04 2.70 13.76
C ILE A 258 0.57 3.22 15.08
N GLY A 259 1.13 4.43 15.09
CA GLY A 259 1.81 5.02 16.24
C GLY A 259 0.90 5.18 17.47
N ASP A 260 1.41 4.83 18.66
CA ASP A 260 0.66 4.95 19.92
C ASP A 260 0.43 6.39 20.35
N PHE A 261 1.16 7.33 19.74
CA PHE A 261 1.00 8.77 19.98
C PHE A 261 -0.26 9.36 19.35
N PHE A 262 -0.87 8.68 18.38
CA PHE A 262 -2.09 9.14 17.75
C PHE A 262 -3.31 8.85 18.62
N THR A 263 -3.98 9.89 19.06
CA THR A 263 -5.12 9.79 20.00
C THR A 263 -6.25 8.89 19.49
N TYR A 264 -6.48 8.89 18.17
CA TYR A 264 -7.57 8.15 17.53
C TYR A 264 -7.14 6.80 16.96
N LYS A 265 -5.97 6.26 17.37
CA LYS A 265 -5.46 4.97 16.89
C LYS A 265 -6.51 3.86 16.99
N ARG A 266 -7.15 3.71 18.16
CA ARG A 266 -8.15 2.66 18.36
C ARG A 266 -9.40 2.84 17.52
N GLN A 267 -9.77 4.10 17.25
CA GLN A 267 -10.93 4.42 16.44
C GLN A 267 -10.69 4.02 14.99
N TRP A 268 -9.59 4.50 14.38
CA TRP A 268 -9.36 4.19 12.97
C TRP A 268 -9.09 2.70 12.72
N THR A 269 -8.35 2.03 13.60
CA THR A 269 -8.13 0.57 13.47
C THR A 269 -9.45 -0.19 13.60
N GLY A 270 -10.29 0.16 14.57
CA GLY A 270 -11.61 -0.45 14.75
C GLY A 270 -12.57 -0.19 13.58
N GLU A 271 -12.49 1.00 12.93
CA GLU A 271 -13.29 1.27 11.73
C GLU A 271 -12.81 0.44 10.52
N VAL A 272 -11.50 0.24 10.37
CA VAL A 272 -10.96 -0.68 9.35
C VAL A 272 -11.42 -2.11 9.59
N GLU A 273 -11.32 -2.62 10.83
CA GLU A 273 -11.76 -3.96 11.20
C GLU A 273 -13.24 -4.17 10.84
N LYS A 274 -14.10 -3.27 11.30
CA LYS A 274 -15.54 -3.30 11.02
C LYS A 274 -15.87 -3.19 9.53
N TRP A 275 -15.14 -2.35 8.80
CA TRP A 275 -15.35 -2.18 7.37
C TRP A 275 -14.99 -3.46 6.59
N LEU A 276 -13.87 -4.10 6.94
CA LEU A 276 -13.45 -5.36 6.32
C LEU A 276 -14.44 -6.49 6.60
N GLU A 277 -14.98 -6.57 7.83
CA GLU A 277 -16.04 -7.54 8.18
C GLU A 277 -17.36 -7.31 7.39
N GLN A 278 -17.64 -6.10 6.95
CA GLN A 278 -18.81 -5.77 6.14
C GLN A 278 -18.60 -6.02 4.64
N LEU A 279 -17.33 -6.03 4.22
CA LEU A 279 -16.96 -6.14 2.81
C LEU A 279 -16.87 -7.62 2.39
N PHE A 280 -16.46 -8.49 3.32
CA PHE A 280 -16.20 -9.92 3.12
C PHE A 280 -16.85 -10.79 4.20
#